data_917e0d8128b525f7ccb81ff12075641a
#
_entry.id   917e0d8128b525f7ccb81ff12075641a
#
_cell.length_a   1.000
_cell.length_b   1.000
_cell.length_c   1.000
_cell.angle_alpha   90.00
_cell.angle_beta   90.00
_cell.angle_gamma   90.00
#
_symmetry.space_group_name_H-M   'P 1'
#
loop_
_entity.id
_entity.type
_entity.pdbx_description
1 polymer ?
#
loop_
_entity_poly.entity_id
_entity_poly.type
_entity_poly.pdbx_seq_one_letter_code
_entity_poly.pdbx_strand_id
1 'polypeptide(L)'
;LRDLLEINPRDANLVKKENGEMRNSMIWHFPHGVAQQSTIRSGGWKLIYNYMPHKPRLELYELYKNYPNEPLRADIEESKNLAEKRPNKAEEMEKELFHRLDSMNASYPYFNPHFKGILPGIKDIPSGVKNGRKGNAVWAQFKDDRSKVTHGQVVYTLNGGEKSEEWYLADARIVKGRLIAVLPVTTTHYVFNFIDEHNFLVSYPDMPDLLTAGKRKGKGPYSKEAFSFQEN
;
A
#
# COMPACT_ATOMS: atom_id res chain seq x y z
N LEU A 1 4.26 9.62 27.81
CA LEU A 1 5.60 9.41 28.42
C LEU A 1 5.50 9.26 29.95
N ARG A 2 4.63 10.03 30.62
CA ARG A 2 4.43 9.97 32.09
C ARG A 2 3.91 8.59 32.52
N ASP A 3 2.94 8.03 31.79
CA ASP A 3 2.35 6.71 32.08
C ASP A 3 3.34 5.55 31.91
N LEU A 4 4.38 5.73 31.08
CA LEU A 4 5.44 4.73 30.90
C LEU A 4 6.44 4.68 32.07
N LEU A 5 6.51 5.75 32.86
CA LEU A 5 7.43 5.85 34.01
C LEU A 5 6.81 5.34 35.32
N GLU A 6 5.47 5.25 35.36
CA GLU A 6 4.72 4.77 36.52
C GLU A 6 4.35 3.28 36.45
N ILE A 7 4.59 2.62 35.31
CA ILE A 7 4.25 1.22 35.11
C ILE A 7 5.38 0.34 35.72
N ASN A 8 4.97 -0.65 36.52
CA ASN A 8 5.87 -1.71 36.97
C ASN A 8 6.64 -2.27 35.75
N PRO A 9 7.97 -2.42 35.80
CA PRO A 9 8.76 -2.98 34.70
C PRO A 9 8.26 -4.30 34.13
N ARG A 10 7.51 -5.08 34.92
CA ARG A 10 6.84 -6.32 34.47
C ARG A 10 5.62 -6.04 33.56
N ASP A 11 4.98 -4.88 33.69
CA ASP A 11 3.81 -4.43 32.92
C ASP A 11 4.18 -3.42 31.82
N ALA A 12 5.45 -3.03 31.74
CA ALA A 12 5.96 -1.99 30.82
C ALA A 12 5.72 -2.28 29.32
N ASN A 13 5.33 -3.50 28.98
CA ASN A 13 5.00 -3.89 27.60
C ASN A 13 3.52 -3.65 27.24
N LEU A 14 2.71 -3.18 28.17
CA LEU A 14 1.26 -3.11 28.03
C LEU A 14 0.78 -1.66 28.20
N VAL A 15 0.81 -0.90 27.10
CA VAL A 15 0.18 0.43 27.07
C VAL A 15 -1.33 0.28 27.04
N LYS A 16 -2.04 1.00 27.90
CA LYS A 16 -3.50 1.03 27.91
C LYS A 16 -4.04 1.76 26.69
N LYS A 17 -5.13 1.26 26.16
CA LYS A 17 -5.96 1.94 25.18
C LYS A 17 -6.80 3.03 25.89
N GLU A 18 -7.39 3.94 25.12
CA GLU A 18 -8.30 4.98 25.65
C GLU A 18 -9.46 4.42 26.48
N ASN A 19 -9.96 3.23 26.13
CA ASN A 19 -11.00 2.53 26.87
C ASN A 19 -10.52 1.80 28.14
N GLY A 20 -9.25 1.98 28.53
CA GLY A 20 -8.65 1.35 29.71
C GLY A 20 -8.17 -0.09 29.52
N GLU A 21 -8.47 -0.73 28.38
CA GLU A 21 -7.97 -2.07 28.08
C GLU A 21 -6.45 -2.03 27.78
N MET A 22 -5.80 -3.13 28.12
CA MET A 22 -4.37 -3.28 27.80
C MET A 22 -4.18 -3.46 26.30
N ARG A 23 -3.20 -2.74 25.73
CA ARG A 23 -2.78 -2.96 24.35
C ARG A 23 -2.09 -4.30 24.26
N ASN A 24 -2.69 -5.24 23.56
CA ASN A 24 -2.15 -6.59 23.36
C ASN A 24 -1.34 -6.76 22.09
N SER A 25 -1.35 -5.77 21.18
CA SER A 25 -0.61 -5.85 19.93
C SER A 25 -0.09 -4.49 19.47
N MET A 26 1.00 -4.52 18.70
CA MET A 26 1.62 -3.38 18.03
C MET A 26 1.83 -3.71 16.56
N ILE A 27 1.68 -2.72 15.68
CA ILE A 27 1.92 -2.87 14.25
C ILE A 27 2.96 -1.88 13.76
N TRP A 28 3.69 -2.30 12.74
CA TRP A 28 4.60 -1.48 11.95
C TRP A 28 4.23 -1.66 10.49
N HIS A 29 4.04 -0.57 9.78
CA HIS A 29 3.72 -0.57 8.37
C HIS A 29 4.79 0.20 7.61
N PHE A 30 5.59 -0.52 6.83
CA PHE A 30 6.67 0.05 6.03
C PHE A 30 6.60 -0.50 4.60
N PRO A 31 5.60 -0.06 3.80
CA PRO A 31 5.30 -0.63 2.49
C PRO A 31 6.24 -0.18 1.37
N HIS A 32 7.29 0.57 1.68
CA HIS A 32 8.20 1.17 0.70
C HIS A 32 9.67 0.93 1.06
N GLY A 33 10.58 1.41 0.21
CA GLY A 33 12.02 1.26 0.43
C GLY A 33 12.49 -0.18 0.34
N VAL A 34 13.43 -0.56 1.20
CA VAL A 34 14.07 -1.88 1.14
C VAL A 34 13.32 -2.96 1.92
N ALA A 35 12.52 -2.59 2.89
CA ALA A 35 11.79 -3.56 3.73
C ALA A 35 10.54 -4.09 3.03
N GLN A 36 9.67 -3.21 2.55
CA GLN A 36 8.40 -3.51 1.87
C GLN A 36 7.58 -4.57 2.60
N GLN A 37 7.31 -4.30 3.87
CA GLN A 37 6.67 -5.26 4.77
C GLN A 37 5.74 -4.56 5.78
N SER A 38 4.81 -5.34 6.32
CA SER A 38 4.04 -4.98 7.50
C SER A 38 4.23 -6.02 8.58
N THR A 39 4.22 -5.59 9.81
CA THR A 39 4.51 -6.46 10.95
C THR A 39 3.47 -6.24 12.04
N ILE A 40 3.03 -7.31 12.66
CA ILE A 40 2.26 -7.27 13.91
C ILE A 40 2.98 -8.08 14.98
N ARG A 41 3.10 -7.52 16.16
CA ARG A 41 3.48 -8.23 17.37
C ARG A 41 2.24 -8.32 18.27
N SER A 42 1.85 -9.54 18.62
CA SER A 42 0.70 -9.82 19.47
C SER A 42 1.08 -10.89 20.48
N GLY A 43 1.03 -10.52 21.77
CA GLY A 43 1.52 -11.38 22.84
C GLY A 43 3.00 -11.76 22.66
N GLY A 44 3.30 -13.05 22.77
CA GLY A 44 4.64 -13.61 22.55
C GLY A 44 5.01 -13.81 21.07
N TRP A 45 4.13 -13.46 20.13
CA TRP A 45 4.28 -13.76 18.71
C TRP A 45 4.57 -12.50 17.89
N LYS A 46 5.28 -12.69 16.78
CA LYS A 46 5.48 -11.67 15.73
C LYS A 46 5.18 -12.29 14.37
N LEU A 47 4.35 -11.61 13.59
CA LEU A 47 4.11 -11.91 12.19
C LEU A 47 4.68 -10.80 11.32
N ILE A 48 5.37 -11.19 10.23
CA ILE A 48 5.81 -10.29 9.17
C ILE A 48 5.06 -10.68 7.89
N TYR A 49 4.41 -9.71 7.26
CA TYR A 49 3.84 -9.83 5.93
C TYR A 49 4.75 -9.15 4.93
N ASN A 50 5.28 -9.89 3.96
CA ASN A 50 6.13 -9.38 2.91
C ASN A 50 5.32 -9.08 1.65
N TYR A 51 5.44 -7.88 1.12
CA TYR A 51 4.80 -7.48 -0.13
C TYR A 51 5.57 -7.95 -1.37
N MET A 52 6.85 -8.24 -1.22
CA MET A 52 7.70 -8.65 -2.34
C MET A 52 7.67 -10.16 -2.57
N PRO A 53 7.45 -10.62 -3.82
CA PRO A 53 7.25 -12.04 -4.14
C PRO A 53 8.52 -12.91 -4.02
N HIS A 54 9.70 -12.31 -3.88
CA HIS A 54 10.95 -13.06 -3.68
C HIS A 54 11.20 -13.44 -2.22
N LYS A 55 10.35 -13.00 -1.29
CA LYS A 55 10.36 -13.38 0.12
C LYS A 55 9.17 -14.31 0.42
N PRO A 56 9.25 -15.14 1.49
CA PRO A 56 8.05 -15.81 1.98
C PRO A 56 6.96 -14.77 2.29
N ARG A 57 5.73 -15.02 1.84
CA ARG A 57 4.61 -14.08 2.08
C ARG A 57 4.41 -13.80 3.57
N LEU A 58 4.48 -14.86 4.38
CA LEU A 58 4.35 -14.78 5.83
C LEU A 58 5.59 -15.35 6.52
N GLU A 59 6.03 -14.63 7.54
CA GLU A 59 7.01 -15.12 8.49
C GLU A 59 6.41 -14.98 9.89
N LEU A 60 6.40 -16.08 10.66
CA LEU A 60 5.84 -16.14 12.01
C LEU A 60 6.91 -16.60 13.00
N TYR A 61 7.08 -15.84 14.08
CA TYR A 61 8.07 -16.10 15.10
C TYR A 61 7.45 -16.13 16.49
N GLU A 62 7.81 -17.09 17.32
CA GLU A 62 7.47 -17.14 18.73
C GLU A 62 8.61 -16.50 19.53
N LEU A 63 8.51 -15.19 19.81
CA LEU A 63 9.53 -14.43 20.51
C LEU A 63 9.61 -14.79 21.99
N TYR A 64 8.45 -15.08 22.59
CA TYR A 64 8.33 -15.45 24.01
C TYR A 64 7.31 -16.55 24.20
N LYS A 65 7.67 -17.55 25.02
CA LYS A 65 6.73 -18.55 25.57
C LYS A 65 6.10 -18.03 26.86
N ASN A 66 5.01 -18.64 27.27
CA ASN A 66 4.29 -18.39 28.53
C ASN A 66 3.88 -16.92 28.72
N TYR A 67 3.74 -16.19 27.64
CA TYR A 67 3.28 -14.80 27.69
C TYR A 67 1.76 -14.76 28.05
N PRO A 68 1.27 -13.85 28.93
CA PRO A 68 2.03 -12.78 29.58
C PRO A 68 2.61 -13.12 30.97
N ASN A 69 2.27 -14.26 31.56
CA ASN A 69 2.47 -14.50 32.99
C ASN A 69 3.95 -14.67 33.40
N GLU A 70 4.72 -15.45 32.68
CA GLU A 70 6.15 -15.63 32.92
C GLU A 70 6.88 -15.75 31.57
N PRO A 71 7.06 -14.63 30.86
CA PRO A 71 7.59 -14.67 29.49
C PRO A 71 9.04 -15.17 29.49
N LEU A 72 9.25 -16.35 28.91
CA LEU A 72 10.56 -16.90 28.63
C LEU A 72 10.98 -16.57 27.22
N ARG A 73 12.19 -16.04 27.05
CA ARG A 73 12.76 -15.80 25.70
C ARG A 73 12.76 -17.11 24.90
N ALA A 74 12.30 -17.03 23.67
CA ALA A 74 12.31 -18.14 22.72
C ALA A 74 13.14 -17.77 21.50
N ASP A 75 12.53 -17.33 20.42
CA ASP A 75 13.20 -17.00 19.15
C ASP A 75 13.28 -15.47 18.95
N ILE A 76 14.02 -14.77 19.82
CA ILE A 76 14.18 -13.31 19.75
C ILE A 76 14.93 -12.87 18.48
N GLU A 77 15.78 -13.74 17.95
CA GLU A 77 16.60 -13.48 16.76
C GLU A 77 15.84 -13.74 15.45
N GLU A 78 14.56 -14.17 15.55
CA GLU A 78 13.71 -14.42 14.38
C GLU A 78 14.34 -15.40 13.38
N SER A 79 14.98 -16.44 13.91
CA SER A 79 15.76 -17.40 13.13
C SER A 79 14.92 -18.54 12.55
N LYS A 80 13.72 -18.79 13.09
CA LYS A 80 12.89 -19.95 12.75
C LYS A 80 11.48 -19.55 12.35
N ASN A 81 11.26 -19.40 11.06
CA ASN A 81 9.92 -19.15 10.53
C ASN A 81 8.98 -20.33 10.83
N LEU A 82 7.89 -20.06 11.53
CA LEU A 82 6.87 -21.03 11.94
C LEU A 82 5.56 -20.91 11.14
N ALA A 83 5.47 -20.06 10.12
CA ALA A 83 4.23 -19.81 9.38
C ALA A 83 3.61 -21.10 8.82
N GLU A 84 4.41 -21.95 8.20
CA GLU A 84 3.94 -23.24 7.66
C GLU A 84 3.60 -24.26 8.76
N LYS A 85 4.29 -24.21 9.91
CA LYS A 85 4.05 -25.13 11.02
C LYS A 85 2.89 -24.72 11.91
N ARG A 86 2.50 -23.47 11.87
CA ARG A 86 1.43 -22.85 12.66
C ARG A 86 0.48 -22.01 11.78
N PRO A 87 -0.11 -22.60 10.72
CA PRO A 87 -0.87 -21.86 9.72
C PRO A 87 -2.07 -21.12 10.33
N ASN A 88 -2.78 -21.71 11.28
CA ASN A 88 -3.92 -21.07 11.94
C ASN A 88 -3.49 -19.81 12.72
N LYS A 89 -2.33 -19.86 13.39
CA LYS A 89 -1.81 -18.70 14.11
C LYS A 89 -1.32 -17.61 13.15
N ALA A 90 -0.70 -17.98 12.06
CA ALA A 90 -0.28 -17.05 11.02
C ALA A 90 -1.50 -16.34 10.40
N GLU A 91 -2.55 -17.09 10.04
CA GLU A 91 -3.79 -16.54 9.47
C GLU A 91 -4.53 -15.62 10.46
N GLU A 92 -4.63 -15.99 11.73
CA GLU A 92 -5.22 -15.17 12.79
C GLU A 92 -4.52 -13.81 12.86
N MET A 93 -3.19 -13.82 12.93
CA MET A 93 -2.39 -12.59 13.07
C MET A 93 -2.38 -11.77 11.76
N GLU A 94 -2.43 -12.41 10.60
CA GLU A 94 -2.57 -11.73 9.30
C GLU A 94 -3.91 -10.97 9.24
N LYS A 95 -5.01 -11.62 9.62
CA LYS A 95 -6.34 -10.99 9.67
C LYS A 95 -6.36 -9.80 10.62
N GLU A 96 -5.76 -9.92 11.81
CA GLU A 96 -5.66 -8.83 12.76
C GLU A 96 -4.83 -7.66 12.18
N LEU A 97 -3.68 -7.96 11.57
CA LEU A 97 -2.81 -6.95 10.94
C LEU A 97 -3.58 -6.13 9.91
N PHE A 98 -4.21 -6.79 8.94
CA PHE A 98 -4.93 -6.09 7.87
C PHE A 98 -6.17 -5.38 8.35
N HIS A 99 -6.95 -5.96 9.26
CA HIS A 99 -8.08 -5.27 9.88
C HIS A 99 -7.66 -3.93 10.53
N ARG A 100 -6.51 -3.91 11.19
CA ARG A 100 -5.99 -2.68 11.81
C ARG A 100 -5.44 -1.69 10.80
N LEU A 101 -4.73 -2.16 9.79
CA LEU A 101 -4.24 -1.30 8.70
C LEU A 101 -5.40 -0.64 7.95
N ASP A 102 -6.44 -1.41 7.63
CA ASP A 102 -7.65 -0.91 6.95
C ASP A 102 -8.39 0.11 7.81
N SER A 103 -8.51 -0.13 9.13
CA SER A 103 -9.14 0.82 10.05
C SER A 103 -8.42 2.17 10.16
N MET A 104 -7.15 2.21 9.79
CA MET A 104 -6.34 3.43 9.74
C MET A 104 -6.21 4.03 8.34
N ASN A 105 -6.92 3.47 7.34
CA ASN A 105 -6.78 3.83 5.93
C ASN A 105 -5.32 3.77 5.45
N ALA A 106 -4.57 2.74 5.86
CA ALA A 106 -3.18 2.57 5.47
C ALA A 106 -3.05 2.34 3.97
N SER A 107 -2.04 2.96 3.35
CA SER A 107 -1.76 2.78 1.92
C SER A 107 -0.91 1.54 1.71
N TYR A 108 -1.37 0.63 0.85
CA TYR A 108 -0.64 -0.57 0.46
C TYR A 108 0.25 -0.31 -0.77
N PRO A 109 1.37 -1.04 -0.92
CA PRO A 109 2.20 -0.93 -2.10
C PRO A 109 1.55 -1.63 -3.29
N TYR A 110 1.77 -1.10 -4.48
CA TYR A 110 1.43 -1.71 -5.74
C TYR A 110 2.69 -2.12 -6.49
N PHE A 111 2.59 -3.13 -7.35
CA PHE A 111 3.69 -3.48 -8.23
C PHE A 111 3.85 -2.45 -9.34
N ASN A 112 5.10 -2.11 -9.61
CA ASN A 112 5.46 -1.23 -10.72
C ASN A 112 5.43 -2.03 -12.04
N PRO A 113 4.60 -1.65 -13.03
CA PRO A 113 4.53 -2.31 -14.32
C PRO A 113 5.83 -2.21 -15.13
N HIS A 114 6.68 -1.23 -14.84
CA HIS A 114 7.99 -1.06 -15.47
C HIS A 114 9.13 -1.82 -14.79
N PHE A 115 8.82 -2.65 -13.79
CA PHE A 115 9.83 -3.46 -13.12
C PHE A 115 10.51 -4.41 -14.11
N LYS A 116 11.84 -4.38 -14.16
CA LYS A 116 12.63 -5.17 -15.13
C LYS A 116 12.90 -6.60 -14.72
N GLY A 117 12.45 -7.00 -13.54
CA GLY A 117 12.53 -8.39 -13.06
C GLY A 117 11.32 -9.22 -13.46
N ILE A 118 11.26 -10.45 -12.92
CA ILE A 118 10.14 -11.37 -13.14
C ILE A 118 9.14 -11.18 -12.00
N LEU A 119 7.93 -10.75 -12.34
CA LEU A 119 6.78 -10.73 -11.44
C LEU A 119 5.61 -11.50 -12.09
N PRO A 120 4.85 -12.29 -11.34
CA PRO A 120 3.65 -12.92 -11.86
C PRO A 120 2.69 -11.87 -12.44
N GLY A 121 2.19 -12.10 -13.66
CA GLY A 121 1.23 -11.19 -14.31
C GLY A 121 1.83 -9.95 -15.00
N ILE A 122 3.14 -9.67 -14.87
CA ILE A 122 3.75 -8.44 -15.45
C ILE A 122 3.57 -8.31 -16.97
N LYS A 123 3.39 -9.41 -17.68
CA LYS A 123 3.19 -9.41 -19.15
C LYS A 123 1.73 -9.24 -19.55
N ASP A 124 0.82 -9.29 -18.58
CA ASP A 124 -0.63 -9.32 -18.79
C ASP A 124 -1.33 -8.06 -18.28
N ILE A 125 -0.56 -7.05 -17.85
CA ILE A 125 -1.06 -5.81 -17.28
C ILE A 125 -2.10 -5.12 -18.19
N PRO A 126 -3.11 -4.46 -17.62
CA PRO A 126 -4.10 -3.70 -18.39
C PRO A 126 -3.46 -2.47 -19.06
N SER A 127 -4.18 -1.88 -20.00
CA SER A 127 -3.75 -0.65 -20.68
C SER A 127 -4.90 0.33 -20.84
N GLY A 128 -4.61 1.63 -20.72
CA GLY A 128 -5.52 2.69 -21.11
C GLY A 128 -5.62 2.81 -22.63
N VAL A 129 -6.84 2.96 -23.15
CA VAL A 129 -7.10 2.98 -24.60
C VAL A 129 -7.54 4.36 -25.05
N LYS A 130 -8.48 4.97 -24.32
CA LYS A 130 -9.10 6.24 -24.66
C LYS A 130 -9.55 6.93 -23.39
N ASN A 131 -9.50 8.24 -23.37
CA ASN A 131 -10.01 9.08 -22.29
C ASN A 131 -10.92 10.17 -22.82
N GLY A 132 -11.59 10.86 -21.92
CA GLY A 132 -12.40 12.02 -22.23
C GLY A 132 -12.96 12.67 -20.96
N ARG A 133 -13.62 13.81 -21.18
CA ARG A 133 -14.21 14.62 -20.13
C ARG A 133 -15.62 15.08 -20.52
N LYS A 134 -16.48 15.23 -19.51
CA LYS A 134 -17.77 15.90 -19.65
C LYS A 134 -18.01 16.71 -18.37
N GLY A 135 -17.93 18.03 -18.47
CA GLY A 135 -17.92 18.90 -17.29
C GLY A 135 -16.76 18.54 -16.37
N ASN A 136 -17.05 18.24 -15.12
CA ASN A 136 -16.05 17.84 -14.12
C ASN A 136 -15.79 16.33 -14.08
N ALA A 137 -16.55 15.54 -14.82
CA ALA A 137 -16.37 14.11 -14.90
C ALA A 137 -15.32 13.75 -15.95
N VAL A 138 -14.26 13.08 -15.53
CA VAL A 138 -13.24 12.49 -16.39
C VAL A 138 -13.44 10.98 -16.47
N TRP A 139 -13.09 10.39 -17.60
CA TRP A 139 -13.18 8.95 -17.77
C TRP A 139 -12.04 8.42 -18.63
N ALA A 140 -11.61 7.18 -18.37
CA ALA A 140 -10.72 6.43 -19.23
C ALA A 140 -11.30 5.04 -19.50
N GLN A 141 -11.27 4.64 -20.77
CA GLN A 141 -11.52 3.27 -21.20
C GLN A 141 -10.22 2.50 -21.10
N PHE A 142 -10.29 1.28 -20.58
CA PHE A 142 -9.15 0.39 -20.48
C PHE A 142 -9.40 -0.93 -21.20
N LYS A 143 -8.32 -1.63 -21.50
CA LYS A 143 -8.29 -2.99 -22.02
C LYS A 143 -7.66 -3.89 -20.94
N ASP A 144 -8.41 -4.90 -20.50
CA ASP A 144 -8.08 -5.79 -19.40
C ASP A 144 -8.33 -7.27 -19.73
N ASP A 145 -8.06 -7.65 -20.98
CA ASP A 145 -8.37 -9.00 -21.52
C ASP A 145 -7.58 -10.09 -20.79
N ARG A 146 -6.36 -9.79 -20.37
CA ARG A 146 -5.43 -10.74 -19.78
C ARG A 146 -5.34 -10.66 -18.28
N SER A 147 -5.51 -9.46 -17.71
CA SER A 147 -5.54 -9.22 -16.28
C SER A 147 -6.63 -8.20 -15.97
N LYS A 148 -7.57 -8.58 -15.10
CA LYS A 148 -8.74 -7.77 -14.82
C LYS A 148 -8.42 -6.56 -13.96
N VAL A 149 -8.92 -5.40 -14.36
CA VAL A 149 -8.93 -4.20 -13.51
C VAL A 149 -9.96 -4.40 -12.41
N THR A 150 -9.48 -4.45 -11.17
CA THR A 150 -10.31 -4.67 -9.97
C THR A 150 -10.80 -3.37 -9.35
N HIS A 151 -9.96 -2.33 -9.39
CA HIS A 151 -10.30 -0.99 -8.94
C HIS A 151 -9.40 0.05 -9.63
N GLY A 152 -9.67 1.32 -9.37
CA GLY A 152 -8.85 2.39 -9.91
C GLY A 152 -9.07 3.69 -9.17
N GLN A 153 -8.21 4.63 -9.43
CA GLN A 153 -8.21 5.96 -8.82
C GLN A 153 -7.75 6.99 -9.85
N VAL A 154 -8.06 8.25 -9.60
CA VAL A 154 -7.54 9.37 -10.39
C VAL A 154 -6.68 10.25 -9.50
N VAL A 155 -5.45 10.49 -9.93
CA VAL A 155 -4.56 11.44 -9.29
C VAL A 155 -4.65 12.74 -10.05
N TYR A 156 -4.81 13.87 -9.36
CA TYR A 156 -4.97 15.18 -9.97
C TYR A 156 -4.18 16.26 -9.25
N THR A 157 -3.88 17.34 -9.94
CA THR A 157 -3.22 18.52 -9.37
C THR A 157 -3.99 19.80 -9.70
N LEU A 158 -3.89 20.78 -8.81
CA LEU A 158 -4.48 22.11 -8.97
C LEU A 158 -3.44 23.14 -9.46
N ASN A 159 -2.16 22.80 -9.39
CA ASN A 159 -1.04 23.68 -9.70
C ASN A 159 -0.03 23.03 -10.67
N GLY A 160 -0.54 22.31 -11.67
CA GLY A 160 0.30 21.67 -12.69
C GLY A 160 1.14 22.69 -13.46
N GLY A 161 2.38 22.31 -13.74
CA GLY A 161 3.39 23.19 -14.35
C GLY A 161 4.26 23.94 -13.35
N GLU A 162 3.92 23.97 -12.09
CA GLU A 162 4.72 24.59 -11.06
C GLU A 162 5.90 23.70 -10.64
N LYS A 163 6.94 24.31 -10.06
CA LYS A 163 8.12 23.58 -9.57
C LYS A 163 7.79 22.59 -8.46
N SER A 164 6.78 22.87 -7.67
CA SER A 164 6.33 22.07 -6.53
C SER A 164 4.86 21.75 -6.71
N GLU A 165 4.57 20.77 -7.58
CA GLU A 165 3.20 20.29 -7.80
C GLU A 165 2.71 19.50 -6.59
N GLU A 166 1.48 19.77 -6.18
CA GLU A 166 0.75 19.00 -5.19
C GLU A 166 -0.26 18.09 -5.88
N TRP A 167 -0.18 16.80 -5.59
CA TRP A 167 -1.05 15.80 -6.21
C TRP A 167 -2.01 15.21 -5.20
N TYR A 168 -3.28 15.14 -5.57
CA TYR A 168 -4.39 14.67 -4.76
C TYR A 168 -4.99 13.44 -5.36
N LEU A 169 -5.62 12.61 -4.52
CA LEU A 169 -6.32 11.41 -4.93
C LEU A 169 -7.83 11.67 -5.01
N ALA A 170 -8.45 11.24 -6.09
CA ALA A 170 -9.90 11.23 -6.24
C ALA A 170 -10.39 9.79 -6.37
N ASP A 171 -11.48 9.48 -5.69
CA ASP A 171 -12.18 8.21 -5.84
C ASP A 171 -12.72 8.05 -7.26
N ALA A 172 -12.60 6.84 -7.78
CA ALA A 172 -13.07 6.50 -9.11
C ALA A 172 -13.92 5.23 -9.11
N ARG A 173 -14.81 5.12 -10.09
CA ARG A 173 -15.72 3.98 -10.26
C ARG A 173 -15.48 3.32 -11.60
N ILE A 174 -15.52 1.99 -11.61
CA ILE A 174 -15.52 1.22 -12.85
C ILE A 174 -16.97 1.02 -13.32
N VAL A 175 -17.29 1.54 -14.50
CA VAL A 175 -18.60 1.41 -15.11
C VAL A 175 -18.43 1.01 -16.57
N LYS A 176 -18.89 -0.18 -16.94
CA LYS A 176 -18.88 -0.70 -18.33
C LYS A 176 -17.49 -0.57 -19.00
N GLY A 177 -16.43 -1.01 -18.34
CA GLY A 177 -15.05 -0.98 -18.86
C GLY A 177 -14.43 0.41 -18.93
N ARG A 178 -14.94 1.35 -18.13
CA ARG A 178 -14.38 2.69 -17.95
C ARG A 178 -14.16 3.00 -16.50
N LEU A 179 -13.05 3.62 -16.20
CA LEU A 179 -12.79 4.27 -14.93
C LEU A 179 -13.30 5.71 -15.01
N ILE A 180 -14.14 6.13 -14.06
CA ILE A 180 -14.80 7.44 -14.05
C ILE A 180 -14.59 8.09 -12.70
N ALA A 181 -14.18 9.35 -12.69
CA ALA A 181 -14.07 10.19 -11.50
C ALA A 181 -14.64 11.59 -11.75
N VAL A 182 -15.01 12.29 -10.68
CA VAL A 182 -15.40 13.70 -10.71
C VAL A 182 -14.29 14.48 -10.01
N LEU A 183 -13.73 15.46 -10.70
CA LEU A 183 -12.62 16.27 -10.20
C LEU A 183 -13.08 17.69 -9.86
N PRO A 184 -12.37 18.39 -8.96
CA PRO A 184 -12.61 19.83 -8.72
C PRO A 184 -12.50 20.65 -10.00
N VAL A 185 -13.28 21.71 -10.11
CA VAL A 185 -13.25 22.62 -11.27
C VAL A 185 -11.90 23.33 -11.47
N THR A 186 -11.14 23.44 -10.39
CA THR A 186 -9.81 24.05 -10.38
C THR A 186 -8.69 23.10 -10.78
N THR A 187 -9.01 21.84 -11.10
CA THR A 187 -8.02 20.87 -11.57
C THR A 187 -7.32 21.39 -12.82
N THR A 188 -6.02 21.24 -12.87
CA THR A 188 -5.21 21.58 -14.04
C THR A 188 -4.81 20.35 -14.84
N HIS A 189 -4.37 19.28 -14.16
CA HIS A 189 -3.94 18.03 -14.79
C HIS A 189 -4.36 16.80 -13.96
N TYR A 190 -4.44 15.64 -14.63
CA TYR A 190 -4.84 14.39 -13.99
C TYR A 190 -4.25 13.16 -14.68
N VAL A 191 -4.21 12.06 -13.96
CA VAL A 191 -3.73 10.74 -14.40
C VAL A 191 -4.69 9.68 -13.86
N PHE A 192 -5.06 8.72 -14.70
CA PHE A 192 -5.81 7.54 -14.26
C PHE A 192 -4.83 6.46 -13.79
N ASN A 193 -5.15 5.79 -12.70
CA ASN A 193 -4.43 4.60 -12.23
C ASN A 193 -5.41 3.43 -12.23
N PHE A 194 -5.06 2.37 -12.96
CA PHE A 194 -5.77 1.10 -12.98
C PHE A 194 -5.02 0.12 -12.08
N ILE A 195 -5.71 -0.54 -11.19
CA ILE A 195 -5.15 -1.58 -10.34
C ILE A 195 -5.77 -2.91 -10.76
N ASP A 196 -4.94 -3.86 -11.14
CA ASP A 196 -5.37 -5.16 -11.62
C ASP A 196 -5.42 -6.24 -10.51
N GLU A 197 -5.91 -7.41 -10.86
CA GLU A 197 -6.01 -8.56 -9.97
C GLU A 197 -4.66 -9.09 -9.46
N HIS A 198 -3.55 -8.74 -10.11
CA HIS A 198 -2.19 -9.07 -9.70
C HIS A 198 -1.52 -7.94 -8.89
N ASN A 199 -2.28 -6.90 -8.55
CA ASN A 199 -1.82 -5.73 -7.78
C ASN A 199 -0.79 -4.85 -8.52
N PHE A 200 -0.81 -4.82 -9.85
CA PHE A 200 -0.07 -3.82 -10.61
C PHE A 200 -0.85 -2.51 -10.67
N LEU A 201 -0.16 -1.39 -10.41
CA LEU A 201 -0.70 -0.06 -10.63
C LEU A 201 -0.21 0.45 -11.99
N VAL A 202 -1.11 0.56 -12.95
CA VAL A 202 -0.84 1.03 -14.31
C VAL A 202 -1.40 2.43 -14.49
N SER A 203 -0.53 3.39 -14.74
CA SER A 203 -0.92 4.79 -14.99
C SER A 203 -1.31 5.01 -16.46
N TYR A 204 -2.32 5.88 -16.66
CA TYR A 204 -2.71 6.35 -17.99
C TYR A 204 -3.00 7.86 -17.94
N PRO A 205 -2.21 8.69 -18.66
CA PRO A 205 -1.12 8.29 -19.55
C PRO A 205 -0.01 7.56 -18.79
N ASP A 206 0.83 6.84 -19.52
CA ASP A 206 1.97 6.16 -18.91
C ASP A 206 2.92 7.18 -18.26
N MET A 207 3.22 6.96 -17.00
CA MET A 207 4.14 7.82 -16.26
C MET A 207 5.53 7.16 -16.27
N PRO A 208 6.50 7.74 -16.98
CA PRO A 208 7.81 7.15 -17.08
C PRO A 208 8.46 7.03 -15.71
N ASP A 209 9.11 5.90 -15.45
CA ASP A 209 9.86 5.68 -14.23
C ASP A 209 11.08 6.61 -14.18
N LEU A 210 10.91 7.75 -13.56
CA LEU A 210 11.96 8.75 -13.35
C LEU A 210 13.08 8.24 -12.42
N LEU A 211 12.86 7.12 -11.71
CA LEU A 211 13.84 6.52 -10.80
C LEU A 211 14.80 5.57 -11.50
N THR A 212 14.34 4.86 -12.54
CA THR A 212 15.18 3.87 -13.27
C THR A 212 16.22 4.50 -14.19
N ALA A 213 16.05 5.76 -14.57
CA ALA A 213 16.98 6.41 -15.48
C ALA A 213 18.30 6.87 -14.82
N GLY A 214 18.51 6.65 -13.52
CA GLY A 214 19.69 7.14 -12.78
C GLY A 214 19.86 8.67 -12.82
N LYS A 215 18.94 9.33 -13.46
CA LYS A 215 18.94 10.77 -13.70
C LYS A 215 17.75 11.37 -12.96
N ARG A 216 17.84 11.49 -11.64
CA ARG A 216 17.04 12.47 -10.90
C ARG A 216 17.35 13.92 -11.34
N LYS A 217 17.44 14.18 -12.63
CA LYS A 217 17.47 15.53 -13.17
C LYS A 217 16.09 16.11 -13.43
N GLY A 218 15.04 15.33 -13.25
CA GLY A 218 13.67 15.78 -13.40
C GLY A 218 13.00 15.94 -12.03
N LYS A 219 13.29 17.03 -11.38
CA LYS A 219 12.33 17.52 -10.38
C LYS A 219 11.19 18.14 -11.17
N GLY A 220 10.11 17.40 -11.39
CA GLY A 220 8.89 17.90 -11.99
C GLY A 220 9.03 18.96 -13.10
N PRO A 221 7.97 19.48 -13.61
CA PRO A 221 6.58 19.13 -13.28
C PRO A 221 6.16 17.79 -13.90
N TYR A 222 5.49 16.95 -13.13
CA TYR A 222 4.93 15.65 -13.59
C TYR A 222 3.73 15.87 -14.51
N SER A 223 3.07 17.04 -14.43
CA SER A 223 1.96 17.43 -15.28
C SER A 223 2.27 17.43 -16.77
N LYS A 224 3.55 17.51 -17.16
CA LYS A 224 3.96 17.39 -18.58
C LYS A 224 3.57 16.07 -19.23
N GLU A 225 3.48 15.00 -18.43
CA GLU A 225 3.12 13.66 -18.88
C GLU A 225 1.63 13.34 -18.59
N ALA A 226 0.95 14.19 -17.82
CA ALA A 226 -0.44 14.02 -17.43
C ALA A 226 -1.42 14.58 -18.49
N PHE A 227 -2.68 14.17 -18.40
CA PHE A 227 -3.72 14.81 -19.19
C PHE A 227 -4.03 16.22 -18.68
N SER A 228 -4.10 17.19 -19.58
CA SER A 228 -4.59 18.53 -19.25
C SER A 228 -6.10 18.49 -18.98
N PHE A 229 -6.55 19.18 -17.94
CA PHE A 229 -7.97 19.31 -17.62
C PHE A 229 -8.61 20.48 -18.38
N GLN A 230 -7.82 21.42 -18.88
CA GLN A 230 -8.31 22.63 -19.54
C GLN A 230 -8.40 22.49 -21.07
N GLU A 231 -7.68 21.55 -21.67
CA GLU A 231 -7.71 21.30 -23.10
C GLU A 231 -8.84 20.31 -23.45
N ASN A 232 -9.94 20.88 -23.97
CA ASN A 232 -10.91 20.22 -24.88
C ASN A 232 -11.63 21.27 -25.68
#